data_90d01e83e2a055393ece11198275491b
#
_entry.id   90d01e83e2a055393ece11198275491b
#
_cell.length_a   1.000
_cell.length_b   1.000
_cell.length_c   1.000
_cell.angle_alpha   90.00
_cell.angle_beta   90.00
_cell.angle_gamma   90.00
#
_symmetry.space_group_name_H-M   'P 1'
#
loop_
_entity.id
_entity.type
_entity.pdbx_description
1 polymer ?
#
loop_
_entity_poly.entity_id
_entity_poly.type
_entity_poly.pdbx_seq_one_letter_code
_entity_poly.pdbx_strand_id
1 'polypeptide(L)'
;MKSKYYTHLNEQMLLEMAEIGRFDGYKIMIYGNEGPIPHFHVEHKEKNLSICVRIDKAEYFSHGNHKDKLDSKVIKKLKLFLESPHKFFGKNGYNNWQIICVYWNDNNIDYQIEDINSLKMPDYSKIS
;
A
#
# COMPACT_ATOMS: atom_id res chain seq x y z
N MET A 1 -11.95 -11.47 16.20
CA MET A 1 -11.81 -10.95 16.62
C MET A 1 -11.34 -10.21 16.57
N LYS A 2 -11.24 -9.72 16.49
CA LYS A 2 -10.73 -8.93 16.68
C LYS A 2 -10.63 -8.50 17.80
N SER A 3 -11.16 -8.93 18.55
CA SER A 3 -11.04 -8.47 19.72
C SER A 3 -9.75 -8.17 20.15
N LYS A 4 -8.91 -8.72 19.68
CA LYS A 4 -7.67 -8.48 20.01
C LYS A 4 -7.38 -7.07 19.90
N TYR A 5 -8.18 -6.40 19.34
CA TYR A 5 -7.85 -5.18 19.27
C TYR A 5 -8.00 -4.49 20.43
N TYR A 6 -8.27 -4.94 21.13
CA TYR A 6 -8.44 -4.48 21.96
C TYR A 6 -8.25 -3.68 22.62
N THR A 7 -8.23 -3.56 22.64
CA THR A 7 -8.24 -2.96 23.77
C THR A 7 -7.20 -2.02 24.06
N HIS A 8 -6.11 -2.13 23.59
CA HIS A 8 -5.04 -1.26 23.86
C HIS A 8 -4.80 -0.36 22.71
N LEU A 9 -4.56 0.90 23.01
CA LEU A 9 -4.25 1.87 22.00
C LEU A 9 -3.05 1.44 21.18
N ASN A 10 -2.02 0.90 21.82
CA ASN A 10 -0.85 0.45 21.09
C ASN A 10 -1.16 -0.71 20.15
N GLU A 11 -1.98 -1.63 20.59
CA GLU A 11 -2.39 -2.72 19.73
C GLU A 11 -3.19 -2.22 18.54
N GLN A 12 -4.08 -1.27 18.77
CA GLN A 12 -4.83 -0.70 17.68
C GLN A 12 -3.94 0.01 16.68
N MET A 13 -2.93 0.72 17.17
CA MET A 13 -1.99 1.38 16.26
C MET A 13 -1.25 0.38 15.41
N LEU A 14 -0.83 -0.73 15.99
CA LEU A 14 -0.13 -1.76 15.24
C LEU A 14 -1.03 -2.42 14.21
N LEU A 15 -2.33 -2.56 14.52
CA LEU A 15 -3.27 -3.15 13.59
C LEU A 15 -3.67 -2.19 12.47
N GLU A 16 -3.47 -0.88 12.67
CA GLU A 16 -3.75 0.12 11.66
C GLU A 16 -2.59 0.35 10.72
N MET A 17 -1.55 -0.46 10.82
CA MET A 17 -0.38 -0.38 9.97
C MET A 17 -0.04 -1.75 9.45
N ALA A 18 0.33 -1.84 8.20
CA ALA A 18 0.78 -3.10 7.62
C ALA A 18 1.90 -2.84 6.62
N GLU A 19 3.00 -3.54 6.80
CA GLU A 19 4.09 -3.51 5.83
C GLU A 19 3.85 -4.62 4.81
N ILE A 20 3.78 -4.25 3.54
CA ILE A 20 3.61 -5.22 2.46
C ILE A 20 4.93 -5.90 2.15
N GLY A 21 5.99 -5.14 2.11
CA GLY A 21 7.34 -5.63 1.82
C GLY A 21 8.29 -4.48 1.54
N ARG A 22 9.50 -4.83 1.08
CA ARG A 22 10.56 -3.85 0.84
C ARG A 22 11.31 -4.18 -0.44
N PHE A 23 11.84 -3.16 -1.08
CA PHE A 23 12.81 -3.31 -2.16
C PHE A 23 13.76 -2.13 -2.15
N ASP A 24 15.06 -2.37 -2.23
CA ASP A 24 16.10 -1.32 -2.29
C ASP A 24 15.95 -0.23 -1.23
N GLY A 25 15.61 -0.60 0.00
CA GLY A 25 15.42 0.37 1.08
C GLY A 25 14.06 1.04 1.09
N TYR A 26 13.25 0.84 0.07
CA TYR A 26 11.88 1.35 0.04
C TYR A 26 10.97 0.38 0.75
N LYS A 27 10.09 0.93 1.59
CA LYS A 27 9.11 0.16 2.35
C LYS A 27 7.73 0.50 1.82
N ILE A 28 6.93 -0.51 1.55
CA ILE A 28 5.56 -0.32 1.09
C ILE A 28 4.62 -0.55 2.26
N MET A 29 3.84 0.47 2.61
CA MET A 29 3.01 0.48 3.81
C MET A 29 1.55 0.78 3.50
N ILE A 30 0.67 0.20 4.29
CA ILE A 30 -0.75 0.54 4.35
C ILE A 30 -1.02 1.04 5.77
N TYR A 31 -1.74 2.14 5.88
CA TYR A 31 -2.17 2.68 7.18
C TYR A 31 -3.68 2.68 7.25
N GLY A 32 -4.22 2.66 8.46
CA GLY A 32 -5.65 2.73 8.70
C GLY A 32 -6.15 4.16 8.80
N ASN A 33 -7.46 4.31 8.67
CA ASN A 33 -8.13 5.61 8.80
C ASN A 33 -7.60 6.69 7.88
N GLU A 34 -7.28 6.28 6.65
CA GLU A 34 -6.63 7.18 5.69
C GLU A 34 -7.60 7.83 4.72
N GLY A 35 -8.89 7.77 5.00
CA GLY A 35 -9.89 8.47 4.21
C GLY A 35 -10.39 7.69 3.00
N PRO A 36 -11.17 8.35 2.13
CA PRO A 36 -11.94 7.60 1.12
C PRO A 36 -11.15 7.13 -0.09
N ILE A 37 -9.94 7.63 -0.31
CA ILE A 37 -9.17 7.28 -1.51
C ILE A 37 -8.19 6.15 -1.17
N PRO A 38 -8.35 4.94 -1.73
CA PRO A 38 -7.42 3.86 -1.46
C PRO A 38 -6.02 4.17 -1.99
N HIS A 39 -5.03 4.07 -1.11
CA HIS A 39 -3.65 4.36 -1.48
C HIS A 39 -2.68 3.60 -0.59
N PHE A 40 -1.44 3.50 -1.05
CA PHE A 40 -0.35 2.95 -0.25
C PHE A 40 0.79 3.95 -0.19
N HIS A 41 1.67 3.74 0.76
CA HIS A 41 2.82 4.63 0.98
C HIS A 41 4.09 3.95 0.51
N VAL A 42 4.93 4.71 -0.17
CA VAL A 42 6.27 4.30 -0.56
C VAL A 42 7.22 5.14 0.27
N GLU A 43 7.92 4.52 1.20
CA GLU A 43 8.75 5.23 2.19
C GLU A 43 10.20 4.80 2.09
N HIS A 44 11.11 5.76 2.20
CA HIS A 44 12.54 5.49 2.27
C HIS A 44 13.15 6.36 3.37
N LYS A 45 13.55 5.71 4.46
CA LYS A 45 13.99 6.42 5.64
C LYS A 45 15.22 7.29 5.39
N GLU A 46 16.24 6.72 4.75
CA GLU A 46 17.48 7.45 4.52
C GLU A 46 17.30 8.65 3.60
N LYS A 47 16.37 8.56 2.67
CA LYS A 47 16.07 9.66 1.75
C LYS A 47 15.02 10.60 2.30
N ASN A 48 14.53 10.34 3.50
CA ASN A 48 13.45 11.11 4.12
C ASN A 48 12.27 11.29 3.15
N LEU A 49 11.86 10.19 2.53
CA LEU A 49 10.86 10.20 1.48
C LEU A 49 9.62 9.43 1.92
N SER A 50 8.47 10.01 1.69
CA SER A 50 7.18 9.34 1.89
C SER A 50 6.22 9.83 0.81
N ILE A 51 5.88 8.93 -0.10
CA ILE A 51 5.02 9.25 -1.24
C ILE A 51 3.82 8.33 -1.22
N CYS A 52 2.65 8.89 -1.49
CA CYS A 52 1.42 8.12 -1.58
C CYS A 52 1.06 7.85 -3.02
N VAL A 53 0.61 6.63 -3.29
CA VAL A 53 0.24 6.18 -4.64
C VAL A 53 -1.11 5.51 -4.55
N ARG A 54 -1.99 5.81 -5.48
CA ARG A 54 -3.33 5.21 -5.48
C ARG A 54 -3.27 3.73 -5.80
N ILE A 55 -4.19 2.98 -5.20
CA ILE A 55 -4.29 1.54 -5.44
C ILE A 55 -5.04 1.27 -6.75
N ASP A 56 -6.05 2.07 -7.02
CA ASP A 56 -6.97 1.84 -8.13
C ASP A 56 -6.56 2.51 -9.44
N LYS A 57 -5.59 3.39 -9.39
CA LYS A 57 -5.12 4.12 -10.56
C LYS A 57 -3.62 4.35 -10.47
N ALA A 58 -2.97 4.48 -11.62
CA ALA A 58 -1.55 4.81 -11.65
C ALA A 58 -1.35 6.31 -11.47
N GLU A 59 -1.67 6.79 -10.27
CA GLU A 59 -1.60 8.21 -9.91
C GLU A 59 -1.01 8.39 -8.53
N TYR A 60 -0.24 9.45 -8.38
CA TYR A 60 0.17 9.88 -7.05
C TYR A 60 -1.05 10.41 -6.30
N PHE A 61 -1.06 10.18 -5.00
CA PHE A 61 -2.10 10.73 -4.15
C PHE A 61 -1.42 11.62 -3.12
N SER A 62 -1.75 12.90 -3.15
CA SER A 62 -1.09 13.86 -2.30
C SER A 62 -1.87 14.13 -1.03
N HIS A 63 -1.24 13.87 0.12
CA HIS A 63 -1.73 14.37 1.38
C HIS A 63 -1.08 15.74 1.59
N GLY A 64 -1.85 16.79 1.43
CA GLY A 64 -1.33 18.16 1.64
C GLY A 64 -0.42 18.60 0.50
N ASN A 65 0.73 19.16 0.84
CA ASN A 65 1.60 19.81 -0.12
C ASN A 65 2.72 18.95 -0.70
N HIS A 66 2.64 17.64 -0.55
CA HIS A 66 3.70 16.79 -1.06
C HIS A 66 3.66 16.75 -2.59
N LYS A 67 4.76 17.17 -3.18
CA LYS A 67 4.90 17.16 -4.64
C LYS A 67 6.01 16.24 -5.10
N ASP A 68 6.52 15.44 -4.20
CA ASP A 68 7.61 14.54 -4.53
C ASP A 68 7.13 13.45 -5.46
N LYS A 69 8.02 13.02 -6.33
CA LYS A 69 7.75 11.95 -7.27
C LYS A 69 8.88 10.94 -7.22
N LEU A 70 8.56 9.71 -7.53
CA LEU A 70 9.57 8.67 -7.65
C LEU A 70 10.32 8.85 -8.96
N ASP A 71 11.63 8.57 -8.96
CA ASP A 71 12.37 8.61 -10.22
C ASP A 71 12.05 7.37 -11.05
N SER A 72 12.43 7.40 -12.32
CA SER A 72 12.04 6.35 -13.26
C SER A 72 12.58 4.96 -12.89
N LYS A 73 13.75 4.90 -12.26
CA LYS A 73 14.30 3.61 -11.85
C LYS A 73 13.50 3.01 -10.72
N VAL A 74 13.09 3.85 -9.76
CA VAL A 74 12.28 3.41 -8.63
C VAL A 74 10.90 2.97 -9.11
N ILE A 75 10.33 3.70 -10.07
CA ILE A 75 9.03 3.32 -10.65
C ILE A 75 9.09 1.92 -11.25
N LYS A 76 10.16 1.61 -12.01
CA LYS A 76 10.32 0.28 -12.59
C LYS A 76 10.40 -0.81 -11.52
N LYS A 77 11.17 -0.54 -10.46
CA LYS A 77 11.31 -1.49 -9.36
C LYS A 77 10.02 -1.64 -8.57
N LEU A 78 9.30 -0.55 -8.37
CA LEU A 78 8.00 -0.59 -7.71
C LEU A 78 7.03 -1.47 -8.50
N LYS A 79 6.96 -1.28 -9.81
CA LYS A 79 6.09 -2.10 -10.66
C LYS A 79 6.44 -3.57 -10.54
N LEU A 80 7.72 -3.91 -10.63
CA LEU A 80 8.16 -5.30 -10.49
C LEU A 80 7.83 -5.85 -9.10
N PHE A 81 8.01 -5.05 -8.06
CA PHE A 81 7.67 -5.47 -6.70
C PHE A 81 6.17 -5.76 -6.58
N LEU A 82 5.33 -4.88 -7.10
CA LEU A 82 3.88 -5.03 -6.99
C LEU A 82 3.40 -6.27 -7.75
N GLU A 83 4.04 -6.61 -8.85
CA GLU A 83 3.71 -7.79 -9.64
C GLU A 83 4.27 -9.08 -9.06
N SER A 84 5.22 -8.97 -8.15
CA SER A 84 5.90 -10.14 -7.58
C SER A 84 5.06 -10.83 -6.53
N PRO A 85 5.24 -12.15 -6.32
CA PRO A 85 4.52 -12.87 -5.29
C PRO A 85 4.78 -12.28 -3.90
N HIS A 86 3.72 -12.19 -3.11
CA HIS A 86 3.83 -11.72 -1.73
C HIS A 86 4.61 -12.73 -0.90
N LYS A 87 5.42 -12.25 0.04
CA LYS A 87 6.31 -13.10 0.84
C LYS A 87 5.63 -14.20 1.63
N PHE A 88 4.37 -13.98 2.02
CA PHE A 88 3.62 -15.00 2.77
C PHE A 88 2.51 -15.64 1.93
N PHE A 89 1.86 -14.87 1.08
CA PHE A 89 0.69 -15.34 0.34
C PHE A 89 0.95 -15.59 -1.14
N GLY A 90 2.20 -15.42 -1.58
CA GLY A 90 2.56 -15.68 -2.96
C GLY A 90 2.36 -17.13 -3.37
N LYS A 91 2.58 -18.06 -2.45
CA LYS A 91 2.35 -19.49 -2.72
C LYS A 91 0.89 -19.80 -2.96
N ASN A 92 -0.02 -18.92 -2.57
CA ASN A 92 -1.46 -19.05 -2.82
C ASN A 92 -1.90 -18.28 -4.05
N GLY A 93 -0.95 -17.73 -4.80
CA GLY A 93 -1.23 -17.01 -6.03
C GLY A 93 -1.41 -15.50 -5.89
N TYR A 94 -1.11 -14.93 -4.73
CA TYR A 94 -1.29 -13.49 -4.51
C TYR A 94 0.00 -12.73 -4.71
N ASN A 95 -0.05 -11.69 -5.56
CA ASN A 95 1.07 -10.77 -5.69
C ASN A 95 0.97 -9.67 -4.63
N ASN A 96 2.00 -8.83 -4.56
CA ASN A 96 2.05 -7.77 -3.55
C ASN A 96 0.90 -6.77 -3.71
N TRP A 97 0.55 -6.41 -4.95
CA TRP A 97 -0.55 -5.46 -5.18
C TRP A 97 -1.89 -6.01 -4.69
N GLN A 98 -2.15 -7.29 -4.92
CA GLN A 98 -3.39 -7.91 -4.43
C GLN A 98 -3.46 -7.89 -2.90
N ILE A 99 -2.33 -8.13 -2.25
CA ILE A 99 -2.28 -8.08 -0.79
C ILE A 99 -2.44 -6.64 -0.29
N ILE A 100 -1.94 -5.64 -1.02
CA ILE A 100 -2.21 -4.24 -0.71
C ILE A 100 -3.72 -3.98 -0.67
N CYS A 101 -4.46 -4.49 -1.66
CA CYS A 101 -5.92 -4.33 -1.69
C CYS A 101 -6.58 -4.95 -0.46
N VAL A 102 -6.17 -6.15 -0.10
CA VAL A 102 -6.72 -6.85 1.07
C VAL A 102 -6.41 -6.07 2.35
N TYR A 103 -5.17 -5.63 2.53
CA TYR A 103 -4.76 -4.91 3.72
C TYR A 103 -5.43 -3.55 3.81
N TRP A 104 -5.63 -2.88 2.67
CA TRP A 104 -6.39 -1.63 2.67
C TRP A 104 -7.79 -1.86 3.24
N ASN A 105 -8.47 -2.88 2.75
CA ASN A 105 -9.83 -3.18 3.19
C ASN A 105 -9.88 -3.55 4.68
N ASP A 106 -8.88 -4.30 5.15
CA ASP A 106 -8.82 -4.70 6.57
C ASP A 106 -8.60 -3.51 7.50
N ASN A 107 -7.87 -2.51 7.03
CA ASN A 107 -7.49 -1.37 7.86
C ASN A 107 -8.34 -0.12 7.61
N ASN A 108 -9.20 -0.13 6.61
CA ASN A 108 -10.04 1.02 6.23
C ASN A 108 -11.47 0.55 5.98
N ILE A 109 -12.11 0.07 7.04
CA ILE A 109 -13.42 -0.58 6.95
C ILE A 109 -14.49 0.32 6.34
N ASP A 110 -14.45 1.63 6.62
CA ASP A 110 -15.45 2.55 6.11
C ASP A 110 -15.23 2.93 4.64
N TYR A 111 -14.09 2.56 4.07
CA TYR A 111 -13.73 2.96 2.71
C TYR A 111 -13.16 1.77 1.94
N GLN A 112 -13.78 0.63 2.06
CA GLN A 112 -13.29 -0.59 1.40
C GLN A 112 -13.41 -0.49 -0.12
N ILE A 113 -12.44 -1.11 -0.79
CA ILE A 113 -12.53 -1.32 -2.22
C ILE A 113 -13.56 -2.41 -2.46
N GLU A 114 -14.58 -2.11 -3.25
CA GLU A 114 -15.59 -3.08 -3.58
C GLU A 114 -15.03 -4.04 -4.64
N ASP A 115 -15.40 -5.30 -4.52
CA ASP A 115 -15.09 -6.33 -5.52
C ASP A 115 -13.61 -6.37 -5.89
N ILE A 116 -12.77 -6.52 -4.85
CA ILE A 116 -11.32 -6.51 -5.06
C ILE A 116 -10.84 -7.61 -6.00
N ASN A 117 -11.60 -8.69 -6.13
CA ASN A 117 -11.21 -9.79 -7.01
C ASN A 117 -11.35 -9.42 -8.49
N SER A 118 -12.16 -8.42 -8.79
CA SER A 118 -12.34 -7.94 -10.17
C SER A 118 -11.47 -6.75 -10.50
N LEU A 119 -10.86 -6.14 -9.50
CA LEU A 119 -10.02 -4.97 -9.73
C LEU A 119 -8.71 -5.40 -10.37
N LYS A 120 -8.31 -4.71 -11.42
CA LYS A 120 -7.06 -5.00 -12.11
C LYS A 120 -6.00 -4.03 -11.68
N MET A 121 -4.79 -4.51 -11.53
CA MET A 121 -3.65 -3.68 -11.19
C MET A 121 -3.41 -2.65 -12.30
N PRO A 122 -3.33 -1.36 -11.93
CA PRO A 122 -2.98 -0.33 -12.91
C PRO A 122 -1.55 -0.51 -13.42
N ASP A 123 -1.27 0.10 -14.57
CA ASP A 123 0.10 0.10 -15.11
C ASP A 123 0.90 1.23 -14.45
N TYR A 124 1.61 0.90 -13.38
CA TYR A 124 2.38 1.90 -12.63
C TYR A 124 3.59 2.44 -13.38
N SER A 125 3.96 1.85 -14.52
CA SER A 125 4.99 2.45 -15.35
C SER A 125 4.55 3.79 -15.93
N LYS A 126 3.24 4.05 -15.90
CA LYS A 126 2.65 5.30 -16.42
C LYS A 126 2.18 6.22 -15.30
N ILE A 127 2.71 6.06 -14.10
CA ILE A 127 2.25 6.84 -12.95
C ILE A 127 2.47 8.34 -13.17
N SER A 128 1.49 9.11 -12.77
CA SER A 128 1.54 10.56 -12.93
C SER A 128 0.82 11.30 -11.81
#